data_62edc2e7955c74b7a0bd0acbc48c81f9
#
_entry.id   62edc2e7955c74b7a0bd0acbc48c81f9
#
_cell.length_a   1.000
_cell.length_b   1.000
_cell.length_c   1.000
_cell.angle_alpha   90.00
_cell.angle_beta   90.00
_cell.angle_gamma   90.00
#
_symmetry.space_group_name_H-M   'P 1'
#
loop_
_entity.id
_entity.type
_entity.pdbx_description
1 polymer ?
#
loop_
_entity_poly.entity_id
_entity_poly.type
_entity_poly.pdbx_seq_one_letter_code
_entity_poly.pdbx_strand_id
1 'polypeptide(L)'
;MKSSLLALFLCFAILVGGAVFAQLPTMELSAGIYVIRAEIASTFETRMQGLMFRKRLGQNEGMLFVFPQAELHCMWMKNTLIPLSVAFADAKGRIVSISEMQPQTETSHCASAPAKFALEMDKAWFSAKGVKSGASILGLDKAPDPH
;
A
#
# COMPACT_ATOMS: atom_id res chain seq x y z
N MET A 1 -65.72 23.53 18.90
CA MET A 1 -64.88 23.40 17.70
C MET A 1 -63.45 23.44 18.16
N LYS A 2 -62.79 22.28 18.19
CA LYS A 2 -61.38 22.14 18.58
C LYS A 2 -60.61 21.65 17.35
N SER A 3 -59.82 22.52 16.77
CA SER A 3 -58.97 22.19 15.59
C SER A 3 -57.67 21.62 16.12
N SER A 4 -57.42 20.33 15.88
CA SER A 4 -56.13 19.69 16.14
C SER A 4 -55.21 19.93 14.95
N LEU A 5 -54.16 20.71 15.13
CA LEU A 5 -53.04 20.79 14.18
C LEU A 5 -52.14 19.56 14.37
N LEU A 6 -52.14 18.67 13.36
CA LEU A 6 -51.22 17.57 13.29
C LEU A 6 -49.92 18.07 12.65
N ALA A 7 -48.87 18.24 13.44
CA ALA A 7 -47.55 18.61 12.96
C ALA A 7 -46.85 17.37 12.39
N LEU A 8 -46.68 17.33 11.07
CA LEU A 8 -45.94 16.28 10.36
C LEU A 8 -44.42 16.56 10.45
N PHE A 9 -43.73 15.86 11.33
CA PHE A 9 -42.25 15.89 11.39
C PHE A 9 -41.70 15.03 10.25
N LEU A 10 -41.22 15.69 9.21
CA LEU A 10 -40.45 15.02 8.14
C LEU A 10 -39.01 14.80 8.66
N CYS A 11 -38.72 13.56 9.09
CA CYS A 11 -37.34 13.15 9.36
C CYS A 11 -36.55 13.04 8.03
N PHE A 12 -35.72 14.04 7.77
CA PHE A 12 -34.76 13.99 6.66
C PHE A 12 -33.58 13.13 7.10
N ALA A 13 -33.57 11.86 6.71
CA ALA A 13 -32.42 10.98 6.89
C ALA A 13 -31.29 11.42 5.95
N ILE A 14 -30.28 12.10 6.50
CA ILE A 14 -29.06 12.42 5.76
C ILE A 14 -28.27 11.11 5.62
N LEU A 15 -28.32 10.50 4.44
CA LEU A 15 -27.43 9.43 4.04
C LEU A 15 -26.02 10.03 3.90
N VAL A 16 -25.22 9.90 4.96
CA VAL A 16 -23.77 10.14 4.88
C VAL A 16 -23.17 8.98 4.08
N GLY A 17 -23.04 9.16 2.77
CA GLY A 17 -22.33 8.26 1.90
C GLY A 17 -20.85 8.27 2.26
N GLY A 18 -20.44 7.38 3.18
CA GLY A 18 -19.03 7.09 3.38
C GLY A 18 -18.48 6.47 2.10
N ALA A 19 -17.39 7.03 1.57
CA ALA A 19 -16.68 6.40 0.46
C ALA A 19 -16.21 5.01 0.92
N VAL A 20 -16.87 3.96 0.40
CA VAL A 20 -16.43 2.59 0.59
C VAL A 20 -15.20 2.42 -0.31
N PHE A 21 -14.01 2.59 0.25
CA PHE A 21 -12.80 2.16 -0.46
C PHE A 21 -12.89 0.65 -0.65
N ALA A 22 -12.99 0.22 -1.90
CA ALA A 22 -12.95 -1.20 -2.21
C ALA A 22 -11.66 -1.80 -1.65
N GLN A 23 -11.80 -2.85 -0.84
CA GLN A 23 -10.66 -3.52 -0.24
C GLN A 23 -9.86 -4.20 -1.36
N LEU A 24 -8.57 -3.85 -1.49
CA LEU A 24 -7.71 -4.46 -2.50
C LEU A 24 -7.51 -5.95 -2.22
N PRO A 25 -7.32 -6.78 -3.26
CA PRO A 25 -6.93 -8.17 -3.06
C PRO A 25 -5.62 -8.24 -2.27
N THR A 26 -5.47 -9.29 -1.48
CA THR A 26 -4.27 -9.52 -0.68
C THR A 26 -3.60 -10.82 -1.06
N MET A 27 -2.28 -10.89 -0.88
CA MET A 27 -1.52 -12.12 -1.02
C MET A 27 -0.52 -12.30 0.13
N GLU A 28 -0.09 -13.54 0.34
CA GLU A 28 0.99 -13.85 1.27
C GLU A 28 2.32 -13.83 0.53
N LEU A 29 3.26 -13.09 1.11
CA LEU A 29 4.66 -13.05 0.72
C LEU A 29 5.50 -13.50 1.90
N SER A 30 6.77 -13.82 1.68
CA SER A 30 7.71 -14.01 2.76
C SER A 30 9.07 -13.38 2.47
N ALA A 31 9.70 -12.87 3.54
CA ALA A 31 11.07 -12.38 3.53
C ALA A 31 11.81 -13.04 4.71
N GLY A 32 12.76 -13.93 4.41
CA GLY A 32 13.32 -14.80 5.42
C GLY A 32 12.25 -15.69 6.05
N ILE A 33 12.14 -15.66 7.38
CA ILE A 33 11.16 -16.43 8.15
C ILE A 33 9.83 -15.69 8.36
N TYR A 34 9.74 -14.44 7.91
CA TYR A 34 8.57 -13.58 8.17
C TYR A 34 7.56 -13.69 7.06
N VAL A 35 6.31 -14.01 7.43
CA VAL A 35 5.16 -13.99 6.53
C VAL A 35 4.57 -12.59 6.52
N ILE A 36 4.28 -12.06 5.33
CA ILE A 36 3.76 -10.73 5.07
C ILE A 36 2.42 -10.88 4.36
N ARG A 37 1.40 -10.18 4.83
CA ARG A 37 0.14 -10.01 4.14
C ARG A 37 0.16 -8.70 3.38
N ALA A 38 0.30 -8.75 2.07
CA ALA A 38 0.38 -7.57 1.22
C ALA A 38 -0.92 -7.34 0.45
N GLU A 39 -1.47 -6.12 0.51
CA GLU A 39 -2.46 -5.66 -0.46
C GLU A 39 -1.78 -5.47 -1.82
N ILE A 40 -2.51 -5.69 -2.92
CA ILE A 40 -1.92 -5.69 -4.26
C ILE A 40 -2.33 -4.43 -5.01
N ALA A 41 -1.36 -3.63 -5.42
CA ALA A 41 -1.51 -2.49 -6.31
C ALA A 41 -0.94 -2.85 -7.70
N SER A 42 -1.78 -3.38 -8.59
CA SER A 42 -1.38 -3.85 -9.93
C SER A 42 -1.97 -3.02 -11.07
N THR A 43 -2.94 -2.15 -10.82
CA THR A 43 -3.46 -1.21 -11.82
C THR A 43 -2.77 0.16 -11.70
N PHE A 44 -2.87 0.98 -12.74
CA PHE A 44 -2.36 2.35 -12.69
C PHE A 44 -2.95 3.13 -11.51
N GLU A 45 -4.27 3.05 -11.31
CA GLU A 45 -5.00 3.78 -10.26
C GLU A 45 -4.58 3.31 -8.87
N THR A 46 -4.48 1.99 -8.64
CA THR A 46 -4.10 1.45 -7.34
C THR A 46 -2.64 1.74 -7.01
N ARG A 47 -1.74 1.74 -7.99
CA ARG A 47 -0.34 2.17 -7.80
C ARG A 47 -0.24 3.66 -7.49
N MET A 48 -1.05 4.51 -8.16
CA MET A 48 -1.06 5.96 -7.88
C MET A 48 -1.62 6.27 -6.51
N GLN A 49 -2.62 5.52 -6.03
CA GLN A 49 -3.19 5.70 -4.71
C GLN A 49 -2.27 5.16 -3.61
N GLY A 50 -1.70 3.97 -3.80
CA GLY A 50 -0.87 3.33 -2.79
C GLY A 50 -1.51 3.30 -1.40
N LEU A 51 -0.73 3.62 -0.38
CA LEU A 51 -1.15 3.70 1.03
C LEU A 51 -1.62 5.11 1.46
N MET A 52 -2.00 5.97 0.49
CA MET A 52 -2.53 7.31 0.82
C MET A 52 -3.72 7.21 1.79
N PHE A 53 -3.77 8.15 2.74
CA PHE A 53 -4.82 8.29 3.75
C PHE A 53 -4.96 7.13 4.74
N ARG A 54 -4.09 6.11 4.68
CA ARG A 54 -4.04 5.04 5.69
C ARG A 54 -3.55 5.61 7.02
N LYS A 55 -4.24 5.23 8.09
CA LYS A 55 -3.92 5.68 9.45
C LYS A 55 -2.94 4.72 10.16
N ARG A 56 -2.87 3.48 9.71
CA ARG A 56 -1.99 2.43 10.26
C ARG A 56 -1.86 1.26 9.30
N LEU A 57 -0.80 0.47 9.49
CA LEU A 57 -0.64 -0.89 8.99
C LEU A 57 -0.60 -1.86 10.18
N GLY A 58 -1.04 -3.10 9.96
CA GLY A 58 -0.82 -4.19 10.90
C GLY A 58 0.65 -4.62 10.93
N GLN A 59 1.03 -5.41 11.92
CA GLN A 59 2.42 -5.75 12.23
C GLN A 59 3.22 -6.33 11.04
N ASN A 60 2.61 -7.17 10.22
CA ASN A 60 3.21 -7.77 9.02
C ASN A 60 2.31 -7.51 7.80
N GLU A 61 1.65 -6.37 7.78
CA GLU A 61 0.84 -5.91 6.65
C GLU A 61 1.61 -4.88 5.84
N GLY A 62 1.36 -4.86 4.55
CA GLY A 62 1.99 -3.93 3.63
C GLY A 62 1.25 -3.83 2.31
N MET A 63 1.88 -3.19 1.34
CA MET A 63 1.35 -3.11 -0.03
C MET A 63 2.42 -3.49 -1.03
N LEU A 64 2.05 -4.41 -1.93
CA LEU A 64 2.86 -4.83 -3.06
C LEU A 64 2.44 -4.05 -4.31
N PHE A 65 3.35 -3.29 -4.86
CA PHE A 65 3.22 -2.64 -6.16
C PHE A 65 3.79 -3.56 -7.23
N VAL A 66 2.98 -3.86 -8.25
CA VAL A 66 3.39 -4.67 -9.40
C VAL A 66 3.48 -3.76 -10.61
N PHE A 67 4.68 -3.58 -11.13
CA PHE A 67 4.93 -2.69 -12.27
C PHE A 67 4.87 -3.43 -13.62
N PRO A 68 4.41 -2.77 -14.71
CA PRO A 68 4.39 -3.39 -16.04
C PRO A 68 5.76 -3.79 -16.56
N GLN A 69 6.78 -2.98 -16.30
CA GLN A 69 8.16 -3.17 -16.74
C GLN A 69 9.11 -3.11 -15.53
N ALA A 70 10.24 -3.80 -15.64
CA ALA A 70 11.32 -3.68 -14.68
C ALA A 70 12.16 -2.43 -15.04
N GLU A 71 12.00 -1.36 -14.26
CA GLU A 71 12.62 -0.05 -14.49
C GLU A 71 13.09 0.57 -13.18
N LEU A 72 13.73 1.74 -13.24
CA LEU A 72 14.08 2.54 -12.07
C LEU A 72 12.84 3.26 -11.54
N HIS A 73 11.92 2.51 -10.94
CA HIS A 73 10.72 3.09 -10.34
C HIS A 73 11.05 3.91 -9.11
N CYS A 74 10.26 4.97 -8.91
CA CYS A 74 10.36 5.86 -7.74
C CYS A 74 9.04 5.89 -7.00
N MET A 75 9.11 5.97 -5.67
CA MET A 75 7.97 6.12 -4.77
C MET A 75 8.05 7.48 -4.06
N TRP A 76 6.92 7.99 -3.64
CA TRP A 76 6.78 9.22 -2.88
C TRP A 76 5.77 9.05 -1.74
N MET A 77 5.72 10.01 -0.82
CA MET A 77 4.86 9.94 0.36
C MET A 77 3.74 10.97 0.36
N LYS A 78 3.34 11.47 -0.84
CA LYS A 78 2.22 12.40 -0.96
C LYS A 78 0.96 11.79 -0.36
N ASN A 79 0.25 12.56 0.48
CA ASN A 79 -0.97 12.11 1.18
C ASN A 79 -0.83 10.82 2.00
N THR A 80 0.38 10.34 2.25
CA THR A 80 0.66 9.15 3.06
C THR A 80 0.95 9.59 4.49
N LEU A 81 0.09 9.19 5.42
CA LEU A 81 0.06 9.72 6.78
C LEU A 81 1.00 8.99 7.74
N ILE A 82 1.38 7.78 7.39
CA ILE A 82 2.23 6.91 8.22
C ILE A 82 3.62 6.81 7.63
N PRO A 83 4.67 6.71 8.47
CA PRO A 83 6.03 6.50 7.99
C PRO A 83 6.19 5.09 7.44
N LEU A 84 6.84 4.95 6.29
CA LEU A 84 6.98 3.68 5.58
C LEU A 84 8.45 3.37 5.28
N SER A 85 8.71 2.09 5.00
CA SER A 85 9.91 1.63 4.31
C SER A 85 9.49 0.98 3.01
N VAL A 86 10.23 1.19 1.93
CA VAL A 86 10.00 0.52 0.64
C VAL A 86 11.20 -0.36 0.28
N ALA A 87 10.94 -1.62 -0.06
CA ALA A 87 11.89 -2.52 -0.69
C ALA A 87 11.57 -2.66 -2.17
N PHE A 88 12.48 -2.28 -3.04
CA PHE A 88 12.40 -2.53 -4.47
C PHE A 88 12.99 -3.90 -4.78
N ALA A 89 12.28 -4.70 -5.58
CA ALA A 89 12.72 -6.03 -5.96
C ALA A 89 12.71 -6.23 -7.49
N ASP A 90 13.69 -6.94 -7.99
CA ASP A 90 13.77 -7.32 -9.40
C ASP A 90 12.70 -8.36 -9.79
N ALA A 91 12.66 -8.76 -11.05
CA ALA A 91 11.69 -9.73 -11.56
C ALA A 91 11.83 -11.13 -10.94
N LYS A 92 12.95 -11.42 -10.28
CA LYS A 92 13.19 -12.69 -9.55
C LYS A 92 12.88 -12.57 -8.07
N GLY A 93 12.42 -11.42 -7.61
CA GLY A 93 12.10 -11.16 -6.20
C GLY A 93 13.30 -10.79 -5.34
N ARG A 94 14.48 -10.55 -5.93
CA ARG A 94 15.66 -10.11 -5.17
C ARG A 94 15.56 -8.62 -4.87
N ILE A 95 15.71 -8.26 -3.61
CA ILE A 95 15.70 -6.86 -3.17
C ILE A 95 16.95 -6.15 -3.71
N VAL A 96 16.74 -5.10 -4.51
CA VAL A 96 17.80 -4.28 -5.09
C VAL A 96 18.14 -3.08 -4.22
N SER A 97 17.15 -2.50 -3.53
CA SER A 97 17.34 -1.41 -2.57
C SER A 97 16.19 -1.32 -1.58
N ILE A 98 16.46 -0.71 -0.43
CA ILE A 98 15.47 -0.38 0.59
C ILE A 98 15.64 1.09 0.97
N SER A 99 14.54 1.82 1.12
CA SER A 99 14.54 3.22 1.55
C SER A 99 13.52 3.44 2.66
N GLU A 100 13.90 4.24 3.66
CA GLU A 100 12.97 4.79 4.67
C GLU A 100 12.33 6.06 4.11
N MET A 101 11.02 6.22 4.29
CA MET A 101 10.25 7.30 3.72
C MET A 101 9.47 8.06 4.78
N GLN A 102 9.56 9.40 4.77
CA GLN A 102 8.88 10.25 5.74
C GLN A 102 7.46 10.60 5.26
N PRO A 103 6.46 10.60 6.19
CA PRO A 103 5.09 10.96 5.84
C PRO A 103 4.97 12.31 5.15
N GLN A 104 4.03 12.39 4.20
CA GLN A 104 3.60 13.62 3.54
C GLN A 104 4.72 14.40 2.83
N THR A 105 5.78 13.70 2.38
CA THR A 105 6.84 14.29 1.56
C THR A 105 6.67 13.90 0.09
N GLU A 106 7.11 14.77 -0.81
CA GLU A 106 7.11 14.50 -2.25
C GLU A 106 8.54 14.19 -2.78
N THR A 107 9.47 13.95 -1.87
CA THR A 107 10.81 13.48 -2.22
C THR A 107 10.70 12.13 -2.91
N SER A 108 11.36 11.97 -4.05
CA SER A 108 11.41 10.71 -4.78
C SER A 108 12.40 9.73 -4.14
N HIS A 109 11.94 8.54 -3.86
CA HIS A 109 12.74 7.40 -3.41
C HIS A 109 12.80 6.38 -4.54
N CYS A 110 13.92 6.31 -5.24
CA CYS A 110 14.03 5.50 -6.46
C CYS A 110 14.79 4.19 -6.21
N ALA A 111 14.43 3.17 -6.98
CA ALA A 111 15.15 1.90 -7.03
C ALA A 111 16.61 2.13 -7.50
N SER A 112 17.57 1.43 -6.91
CA SER A 112 18.98 1.51 -7.31
C SER A 112 19.31 0.70 -8.57
N ALA A 113 18.40 -0.19 -9.00
CA ALA A 113 18.49 -1.02 -10.20
C ALA A 113 17.06 -1.30 -10.70
N PRO A 114 16.87 -1.80 -11.93
CA PRO A 114 15.54 -2.12 -12.46
C PRO A 114 14.75 -3.03 -11.52
N ALA A 115 13.57 -2.57 -11.10
CA ALA A 115 12.68 -3.25 -10.19
C ALA A 115 11.34 -3.56 -10.86
N LYS A 116 10.85 -4.78 -10.71
CA LYS A 116 9.53 -5.23 -11.16
C LYS A 116 8.47 -5.03 -10.08
N PHE A 117 8.92 -4.95 -8.82
CA PHE A 117 8.08 -4.88 -7.63
C PHE A 117 8.60 -3.83 -6.65
N ALA A 118 7.68 -3.24 -5.88
CA ALA A 118 8.00 -2.51 -4.67
C ALA A 118 7.09 -3.03 -3.54
N LEU A 119 7.67 -3.29 -2.37
CA LEU A 119 6.93 -3.69 -1.18
C LEU A 119 7.06 -2.60 -0.13
N GLU A 120 5.95 -1.94 0.19
CA GLU A 120 5.85 -0.98 1.27
C GLU A 120 5.41 -1.66 2.56
N MET A 121 6.15 -1.41 3.62
CA MET A 121 5.91 -1.88 4.98
C MET A 121 5.96 -0.69 5.94
N ASP A 122 5.53 -0.90 7.19
CA ASP A 122 5.73 0.09 8.24
C ASP A 122 7.21 0.43 8.38
N LYS A 123 7.50 1.67 8.80
CA LYS A 123 8.87 2.15 8.98
C LYS A 123 9.69 1.19 9.83
N ALA A 124 10.96 1.01 9.46
CA ALA A 124 11.91 0.11 10.11
C ALA A 124 11.55 -1.38 10.09
N TRP A 125 10.47 -1.82 9.42
CA TRP A 125 10.11 -3.24 9.38
C TRP A 125 11.26 -4.09 8.84
N PHE A 126 11.86 -3.71 7.72
CA PHE A 126 12.96 -4.47 7.10
C PHE A 126 14.20 -4.51 8.01
N SER A 127 14.61 -3.38 8.56
CA SER A 127 15.78 -3.29 9.43
C SER A 127 15.58 -4.07 10.75
N ALA A 128 14.39 -3.96 11.36
CA ALA A 128 14.05 -4.70 12.59
C ALA A 128 14.01 -6.22 12.38
N LYS A 129 13.70 -6.67 11.16
CA LYS A 129 13.68 -8.09 10.78
C LYS A 129 14.99 -8.58 10.17
N GLY A 130 16.00 -7.72 10.06
CA GLY A 130 17.27 -8.06 9.44
C GLY A 130 17.20 -8.34 7.94
N VAL A 131 16.11 -7.88 7.27
CA VAL A 131 15.94 -8.00 5.82
C VAL A 131 16.71 -6.88 5.14
N LYS A 132 17.61 -7.23 4.23
CA LYS A 132 18.54 -6.30 3.56
C LYS A 132 18.48 -6.45 2.04
N SER A 133 19.06 -5.49 1.32
CA SER A 133 19.34 -5.64 -0.11
C SER A 133 20.11 -6.93 -0.36
N GLY A 134 19.74 -7.63 -1.43
CA GLY A 134 20.24 -8.97 -1.76
C GLY A 134 19.40 -10.11 -1.20
N ALA A 135 18.57 -9.88 -0.18
CA ALA A 135 17.57 -10.87 0.26
C ALA A 135 16.48 -11.08 -0.78
N SER A 136 15.75 -12.18 -0.68
CA SER A 136 14.64 -12.49 -1.58
C SER A 136 13.30 -12.32 -0.89
N ILE A 137 12.33 -11.77 -1.61
CA ILE A 137 10.91 -11.82 -1.29
C ILE A 137 10.33 -12.99 -2.09
N LEU A 138 9.76 -13.97 -1.39
CA LEU A 138 9.15 -15.15 -2.01
C LEU A 138 7.65 -14.96 -2.18
N GLY A 139 7.06 -15.64 -3.17
CA GLY A 139 5.64 -15.58 -3.49
C GLY A 139 5.28 -14.55 -4.57
N LEU A 140 6.22 -13.74 -5.04
CA LEU A 140 6.00 -12.72 -6.08
C LEU A 140 5.63 -13.31 -7.44
N ASP A 141 5.99 -14.57 -7.69
CA ASP A 141 5.60 -15.34 -8.87
C ASP A 141 4.08 -15.57 -8.99
N LYS A 142 3.35 -15.40 -7.88
CA LYS A 142 1.88 -15.51 -7.83
C LYS A 142 1.19 -14.15 -7.93
N ALA A 143 1.93 -13.06 -8.03
CA ALA A 143 1.35 -11.74 -8.19
C ALA A 143 0.59 -11.65 -9.52
N PRO A 144 -0.56 -10.96 -9.56
CA PRO A 144 -1.31 -10.78 -10.80
C PRO A 144 -0.51 -9.95 -11.80
N ASP A 145 -0.81 -10.16 -13.08
CA ASP A 145 -0.27 -9.31 -14.13
C ASP A 145 -0.71 -7.86 -13.94
N PRO A 146 0.20 -6.90 -14.11
CA PRO A 146 -0.13 -5.48 -13.98
C PRO A 146 -0.90 -5.00 -15.22
N HIS A 147 -1.85 -4.09 -14.99
CA HIS A 147 -2.64 -3.45 -16.04
C HIS A 147 -3.05 -2.02 -15.67
#